data_5f387bf62a1ff8de61071c06c198ebfb
#
_entry.id   5f387bf62a1ff8de61071c06c198ebfb
#
_cell.length_a   1.000
_cell.length_b   1.000
_cell.length_c   1.000
_cell.angle_alpha   90.00
_cell.angle_beta   90.00
_cell.angle_gamma   90.00
#
_symmetry.space_group_name_H-M   'P 1'
#
loop_
_entity.id
_entity.type
_entity.pdbx_description
1 polymer ?
#
loop_
_entity_poly.entity_id
_entity_poly.type
_entity_poly.pdbx_seq_one_letter_code
_entity_poly.pdbx_strand_id
1 'polypeptide(L)'
;LDARATMDLDATIKGTNVSVEDVEMIISKIISIPLNDGVLFRIKRISEIMEEADYPGVRVSMETKFDGVITPLKIDISTGDIITPREIKYKFNLMLEDRTIEVWAYNLETVLAEKLETVISRNVTNTRMRDFYDIYILQKLHGEQLKKQVLWNALVATARKRGTLEQINSGDRREIFDEIEISSVMENLWKTYQKNYSYAADIS
;
A
#
# COMPACT_ATOMS: atom_id res chain seq x y z
N LEU A 1 -2.97 -12.09 12.82
CA LEU A 1 -2.13 -10.91 12.80
C LEU A 1 -2.95 -9.76 13.30
N ASP A 2 -2.61 -9.21 14.45
CA ASP A 2 -3.12 -7.91 14.89
C ASP A 2 -2.44 -6.80 14.10
N ALA A 3 -2.47 -6.94 12.76
CA ALA A 3 -2.09 -5.89 11.89
C ALA A 3 -3.16 -4.79 11.94
N ARG A 4 -2.74 -3.56 11.77
CA ARG A 4 -3.68 -2.44 11.71
C ARG A 4 -4.80 -2.69 10.70
N ALA A 5 -6.00 -2.24 11.03
CA ALA A 5 -7.07 -2.22 10.06
C ALA A 5 -6.71 -1.33 8.85
N THR A 6 -7.03 -1.77 7.66
CA THR A 6 -6.98 -0.94 6.45
C THR A 6 -8.40 -0.52 6.07
N MET A 7 -8.53 0.71 5.59
CA MET A 7 -9.81 1.25 5.10
C MET A 7 -9.79 1.45 3.58
N ASP A 8 -8.62 1.30 2.97
CA ASP A 8 -8.41 1.51 1.55
C ASP A 8 -7.92 0.20 0.94
N LEU A 9 -8.34 -0.08 -0.27
CA LEU A 9 -7.89 -1.22 -1.05
C LEU A 9 -7.00 -0.67 -2.18
N ASP A 10 -5.73 -1.07 -2.17
CA ASP A 10 -4.79 -0.71 -3.21
C ASP A 10 -4.71 -1.83 -4.25
N ALA A 11 -4.84 -1.48 -5.52
CA ALA A 11 -4.77 -2.40 -6.64
C ALA A 11 -3.90 -1.83 -7.76
N THR A 12 -3.30 -2.69 -8.56
CA THR A 12 -2.62 -2.27 -9.78
C THR A 12 -3.12 -3.05 -11.00
N ILE A 13 -3.27 -2.35 -12.11
CA ILE A 13 -3.55 -2.96 -13.41
C ILE A 13 -2.24 -3.05 -14.16
N LYS A 14 -1.87 -4.28 -14.53
CA LYS A 14 -0.59 -4.58 -15.17
C LYS A 14 -0.74 -4.69 -16.68
N GLY A 15 0.23 -4.13 -17.39
CA GLY A 15 0.38 -4.32 -18.84
C GLY A 15 -0.39 -3.33 -19.73
N THR A 16 -1.14 -2.40 -19.14
CA THR A 16 -1.80 -1.33 -19.89
C THR A 16 -1.98 -0.09 -19.03
N ASN A 17 -2.06 1.05 -19.66
CA ASN A 17 -2.57 2.26 -19.02
C ASN A 17 -4.10 2.21 -19.08
N VAL A 18 -4.76 2.65 -18.02
CA VAL A 18 -6.21 2.71 -17.93
C VAL A 18 -6.66 4.14 -17.67
N SER A 19 -7.68 4.54 -18.41
CA SER A 19 -8.39 5.79 -18.18
C SER A 19 -9.40 5.67 -17.03
N VAL A 20 -9.95 6.79 -16.61
CA VAL A 20 -11.06 6.82 -15.63
C VAL A 20 -12.24 6.00 -16.17
N GLU A 21 -12.54 6.12 -17.46
CA GLU A 21 -13.63 5.40 -18.13
C GLU A 21 -13.39 3.88 -18.17
N ASP A 22 -12.14 3.46 -18.41
CA ASP A 22 -11.79 2.04 -18.38
C ASP A 22 -11.98 1.45 -16.98
N VAL A 23 -11.55 2.18 -15.95
CA VAL A 23 -11.73 1.78 -14.55
C VAL A 23 -13.21 1.71 -14.19
N GLU A 24 -14.02 2.69 -14.59
CA GLU A 24 -15.47 2.68 -14.36
C GLU A 24 -16.12 1.46 -15.00
N MET A 25 -15.75 1.14 -16.24
CA MET A 25 -16.27 -0.03 -16.94
C MET A 25 -15.86 -1.34 -16.24
N ILE A 26 -14.60 -1.46 -15.81
CA ILE A 26 -14.10 -2.65 -15.10
C ILE A 26 -14.84 -2.82 -13.77
N ILE A 27 -14.89 -1.78 -12.93
CA ILE A 27 -15.54 -1.86 -11.63
C ILE A 27 -17.03 -2.12 -11.77
N SER A 28 -17.71 -1.48 -12.72
CA SER A 28 -19.13 -1.72 -13.01
C SER A 28 -19.40 -3.17 -13.37
N LYS A 29 -18.53 -3.80 -14.18
CA LYS A 29 -18.64 -5.24 -14.50
C LYS A 29 -18.43 -6.11 -13.27
N ILE A 30 -17.44 -5.78 -12.41
CA ILE A 30 -17.16 -6.54 -11.19
C ILE A 30 -18.35 -6.49 -10.24
N ILE A 31 -18.88 -5.31 -9.93
CA ILE A 31 -20.00 -5.17 -8.99
C ILE A 31 -21.33 -5.70 -9.53
N SER A 32 -21.44 -5.92 -10.84
CA SER A 32 -22.62 -6.55 -11.45
C SER A 32 -22.67 -8.08 -11.30
N ILE A 33 -21.59 -8.71 -10.83
CA ILE A 33 -21.56 -10.15 -10.59
C ILE A 33 -22.43 -10.49 -9.38
N PRO A 34 -23.48 -11.31 -9.53
CA PRO A 34 -24.38 -11.63 -8.43
C PRO A 34 -23.68 -12.64 -7.49
N LEU A 35 -23.48 -12.25 -6.23
CA LEU A 35 -22.89 -13.12 -5.20
C LEU A 35 -23.97 -13.75 -4.29
N ASN A 36 -25.20 -13.26 -4.33
CA ASN A 36 -26.32 -13.69 -3.48
C ASN A 36 -26.05 -13.61 -1.96
N ASP A 37 -25.16 -12.71 -1.57
CA ASP A 37 -24.75 -12.46 -0.18
C ASP A 37 -25.50 -11.28 0.46
N GLY A 38 -26.39 -10.63 -0.30
CA GLY A 38 -27.15 -9.46 0.15
C GLY A 38 -26.35 -8.15 0.17
N VAL A 39 -25.08 -8.18 -0.27
CA VAL A 39 -24.24 -6.98 -0.34
C VAL A 39 -24.50 -6.25 -1.66
N LEU A 40 -24.78 -4.96 -1.59
CA LEU A 40 -24.95 -4.09 -2.74
C LEU A 40 -23.81 -3.08 -2.80
N PHE A 41 -23.25 -2.91 -3.98
CA PHE A 41 -22.18 -1.93 -4.24
C PHE A 41 -22.71 -0.78 -5.08
N ARG A 42 -22.30 0.44 -4.76
CA ARG A 42 -22.62 1.63 -5.53
C ARG A 42 -21.39 2.51 -5.71
N ILE A 43 -21.04 2.81 -6.95
CA ILE A 43 -20.02 3.81 -7.27
C ILE A 43 -20.58 5.19 -6.95
N LYS A 44 -19.83 5.98 -6.17
CA LYS A 44 -20.16 7.36 -5.82
C LYS A 44 -19.41 8.36 -6.68
N ARG A 45 -18.12 8.10 -6.87
CA ARG A 45 -17.22 8.97 -7.61
C ARG A 45 -16.01 8.18 -8.10
N ILE A 46 -15.57 8.50 -9.28
CA ILE A 46 -14.27 8.09 -9.81
C ILE A 46 -13.49 9.36 -10.13
N SER A 47 -12.22 9.41 -9.77
CA SER A 47 -11.37 10.57 -10.00
C SER A 47 -9.93 10.13 -10.17
N GLU A 48 -9.19 10.86 -10.98
CA GLU A 48 -7.74 10.74 -11.03
C GLU A 48 -7.14 11.07 -9.66
N ILE A 49 -6.13 10.31 -9.27
CA ILE A 49 -5.28 10.62 -8.14
C ILE A 49 -4.06 11.33 -8.72
N MET A 50 -4.00 12.63 -8.53
CA MET A 50 -2.77 13.38 -8.70
C MET A 50 -2.06 13.38 -7.34
N GLU A 51 -1.42 12.28 -6.99
CA GLU A 51 -0.44 12.35 -5.91
C GLU A 51 0.76 13.15 -6.40
N GLU A 52 1.40 13.90 -5.50
CA GLU A 52 2.60 14.71 -5.75
C GLU A 52 3.82 13.92 -6.25
N ALA A 53 3.65 12.67 -6.60
CA ALA A 53 4.66 11.76 -7.11
C ALA A 53 4.11 10.86 -8.22
N ASP A 54 4.44 11.19 -9.42
CA ASP A 54 4.89 10.35 -10.54
C ASP A 54 3.94 9.35 -11.21
N TYR A 55 2.76 8.99 -10.67
CA TYR A 55 1.90 7.99 -11.36
C TYR A 55 0.44 8.41 -11.39
N PRO A 56 -0.16 8.44 -12.59
CA PRO A 56 -1.60 8.56 -12.70
C PRO A 56 -2.25 7.33 -12.09
N GLY A 57 -2.96 7.53 -11.01
CA GLY A 57 -3.84 6.54 -10.38
C GLY A 57 -5.29 6.98 -10.54
N VAL A 58 -6.19 6.04 -10.33
CA VAL A 58 -7.63 6.31 -10.33
C VAL A 58 -8.22 5.86 -8.99
N ARG A 59 -8.86 6.78 -8.29
CA ARG A 59 -9.61 6.49 -7.05
C ARG A 59 -11.06 6.23 -7.35
N VAL A 60 -11.54 5.06 -6.93
CA VAL A 60 -12.96 4.71 -6.95
C VAL A 60 -13.50 4.82 -5.54
N SER A 61 -14.37 5.80 -5.30
CA SER A 61 -15.10 5.94 -4.05
C SER A 61 -16.46 5.26 -4.19
N MET A 62 -16.73 4.31 -3.32
CA MET A 62 -17.91 3.45 -3.36
C MET A 62 -18.63 3.45 -2.02
N GLU A 63 -19.86 2.98 -2.04
CA GLU A 63 -20.61 2.58 -0.87
C GLU A 63 -21.02 1.12 -0.99
N THR A 64 -20.87 0.39 0.10
CA THR A 64 -21.46 -0.94 0.26
C THR A 64 -22.69 -0.82 1.16
N LYS A 65 -23.75 -1.52 0.82
CA LYS A 65 -24.97 -1.62 1.65
C LYS A 65 -25.24 -3.08 1.97
N PHE A 66 -25.35 -3.38 3.26
CA PHE A 66 -25.68 -4.69 3.77
C PHE A 66 -26.61 -4.53 4.99
N ASP A 67 -27.73 -5.18 5.00
CA ASP A 67 -28.73 -5.18 6.09
C ASP A 67 -29.04 -3.76 6.64
N GLY A 68 -29.22 -2.80 5.74
CA GLY A 68 -29.51 -1.41 6.09
C GLY A 68 -28.29 -0.56 6.48
N VAL A 69 -27.14 -1.17 6.72
CA VAL A 69 -25.88 -0.48 7.05
C VAL A 69 -25.18 -0.04 5.75
N ILE A 70 -24.72 1.19 5.72
CA ILE A 70 -23.94 1.74 4.60
C ILE A 70 -22.50 1.94 5.08
N THR A 71 -21.56 1.33 4.38
CA THR A 71 -20.12 1.44 4.67
C THR A 71 -19.39 2.03 3.47
N PRO A 72 -18.59 3.08 3.64
CA PRO A 72 -17.76 3.61 2.55
C PRO A 72 -16.62 2.64 2.24
N LEU A 73 -16.29 2.53 0.96
CA LEU A 73 -15.15 1.77 0.44
C LEU A 73 -14.39 2.63 -0.55
N LYS A 74 -13.06 2.62 -0.46
CA LYS A 74 -12.17 3.24 -1.44
C LYS A 74 -11.27 2.21 -2.07
N ILE A 75 -11.11 2.31 -3.37
CA ILE A 75 -10.16 1.51 -4.14
C ILE A 75 -9.26 2.47 -4.89
N ASP A 76 -7.97 2.40 -4.63
CA ASP A 76 -6.95 3.15 -5.36
C ASP A 76 -6.30 2.21 -6.38
N ILE A 77 -6.43 2.57 -7.64
CA ILE A 77 -5.95 1.76 -8.76
C ILE A 77 -4.80 2.49 -9.41
N SER A 78 -3.61 1.90 -9.33
CA SER A 78 -2.43 2.36 -10.04
C SER A 78 -2.22 1.61 -11.35
N THR A 79 -1.40 2.15 -12.23
CA THR A 79 -0.97 1.49 -13.45
C THR A 79 0.54 1.49 -13.55
N GLY A 80 1.07 0.38 -14.10
CA GLY A 80 2.48 0.29 -14.39
C GLY A 80 3.40 0.06 -13.17
N ASP A 81 2.89 -0.35 -12.01
CA ASP A 81 3.74 -0.72 -10.88
C ASP A 81 4.66 -1.88 -11.23
N ILE A 82 5.90 -1.77 -10.76
CA ILE A 82 6.91 -2.79 -11.02
C ILE A 82 6.93 -3.77 -9.85
N ILE A 83 6.40 -4.96 -10.07
CA ILE A 83 6.42 -6.03 -9.08
C ILE A 83 7.64 -6.91 -9.33
N THR A 84 8.56 -6.99 -8.37
CA THR A 84 9.84 -7.67 -8.51
C THR A 84 9.95 -8.87 -7.57
N PRO A 85 10.23 -10.08 -8.07
CA PRO A 85 10.38 -10.46 -9.50
C PRO A 85 9.04 -10.57 -10.23
N ARG A 86 7.94 -10.81 -9.54
CA ARG A 86 6.57 -10.92 -10.08
C ARG A 86 5.54 -10.98 -8.96
N GLU A 87 4.28 -10.80 -9.32
CA GLU A 87 3.12 -11.04 -8.49
C GLU A 87 3.07 -12.48 -7.97
N ILE A 88 2.42 -12.66 -6.82
CA ILE A 88 2.19 -13.97 -6.20
C ILE A 88 0.70 -14.25 -6.09
N LYS A 89 0.34 -15.52 -6.05
CA LYS A 89 -0.99 -15.94 -5.59
C LYS A 89 -0.99 -16.00 -4.08
N TYR A 90 -1.74 -15.10 -3.46
CA TYR A 90 -1.89 -15.02 -2.02
C TYR A 90 -3.20 -15.68 -1.60
N LYS A 91 -3.12 -16.55 -0.59
CA LYS A 91 -4.30 -17.17 0.02
C LYS A 91 -4.83 -16.26 1.09
N PHE A 92 -5.98 -15.65 0.83
CA PHE A 92 -6.65 -14.76 1.74
C PHE A 92 -7.76 -15.52 2.48
N ASN A 93 -7.63 -15.63 3.81
CA ASN A 93 -8.64 -16.22 4.66
C ASN A 93 -9.75 -15.22 4.90
N LEU A 94 -10.98 -15.59 4.61
CA LEU A 94 -12.13 -14.73 4.87
C LEU A 94 -12.39 -14.63 6.38
N MET A 95 -12.76 -13.45 6.84
CA MET A 95 -12.93 -13.20 8.28
C MET A 95 -14.18 -13.86 8.86
N LEU A 96 -15.24 -14.00 8.06
CA LEU A 96 -16.57 -14.46 8.52
C LEU A 96 -16.92 -15.87 8.03
N GLU A 97 -16.03 -16.48 7.27
CA GLU A 97 -16.24 -17.81 6.69
C GLU A 97 -14.95 -18.63 6.84
N ASP A 98 -15.08 -19.89 7.10
CA ASP A 98 -13.95 -20.83 7.08
C ASP A 98 -13.60 -21.23 5.62
N ARG A 99 -13.27 -20.20 4.83
CA ARG A 99 -12.95 -20.32 3.42
C ARG A 99 -11.77 -19.41 3.05
N THR A 100 -10.95 -19.91 2.17
CA THR A 100 -9.80 -19.17 1.60
C THR A 100 -10.08 -18.85 0.14
N ILE A 101 -9.76 -17.64 -0.28
CA ILE A 101 -9.74 -17.25 -1.69
C ILE A 101 -8.31 -16.99 -2.14
N GLU A 102 -8.00 -17.27 -3.40
CA GLU A 102 -6.71 -16.91 -4.00
C GLU A 102 -6.85 -15.56 -4.72
N VAL A 103 -6.00 -14.62 -4.37
CA VAL A 103 -5.91 -13.31 -5.03
C VAL A 103 -4.50 -13.07 -5.55
N TRP A 104 -4.37 -12.37 -6.65
CA TRP A 104 -3.07 -11.86 -7.07
C TRP A 104 -2.65 -10.73 -6.13
N ALA A 105 -1.43 -10.78 -5.65
CA ALA A 105 -0.89 -9.79 -4.73
C ALA A 105 0.58 -9.49 -5.02
N TYR A 106 1.05 -8.38 -4.50
CA TYR A 106 2.47 -8.08 -4.45
C TYR A 106 3.18 -9.08 -3.54
N ASN A 107 4.40 -9.46 -3.90
CA ASN A 107 5.26 -10.15 -2.95
C ASN A 107 5.72 -9.17 -1.86
N LEU A 108 6.14 -9.72 -0.74
CA LEU A 108 6.50 -8.95 0.44
C LEU A 108 7.66 -7.98 0.19
N GLU A 109 8.63 -8.41 -0.62
CA GLU A 109 9.79 -7.59 -0.96
C GLU A 109 9.39 -6.34 -1.77
N THR A 110 8.42 -6.45 -2.68
CA THR A 110 7.91 -5.28 -3.41
C THR A 110 7.19 -4.32 -2.48
N VAL A 111 6.31 -4.81 -1.59
CA VAL A 111 5.61 -3.98 -0.61
C VAL A 111 6.60 -3.22 0.28
N LEU A 112 7.61 -3.90 0.80
CA LEU A 112 8.65 -3.26 1.61
C LEU A 112 9.49 -2.28 0.82
N ALA A 113 9.83 -2.60 -0.42
CA ALA A 113 10.63 -1.74 -1.29
C ALA A 113 9.95 -0.40 -1.56
N GLU A 114 8.64 -0.38 -1.81
CA GLU A 114 7.87 0.85 -2.01
C GLU A 114 7.87 1.73 -0.76
N LYS A 115 7.72 1.13 0.41
CA LYS A 115 7.76 1.85 1.68
C LYS A 115 9.15 2.37 2.02
N LEU A 116 10.18 1.56 1.84
CA LEU A 116 11.58 1.96 2.05
C LEU A 116 11.98 3.08 1.09
N GLU A 117 11.60 2.97 -0.18
CA GLU A 117 11.86 4.03 -1.16
C GLU A 117 11.20 5.35 -0.71
N THR A 118 9.93 5.32 -0.27
CA THR A 118 9.23 6.50 0.22
C THR A 118 9.90 7.11 1.46
N VAL A 119 10.38 6.27 2.38
CA VAL A 119 11.11 6.75 3.57
C VAL A 119 12.43 7.41 3.18
N ILE A 120 13.20 6.78 2.29
CA ILE A 120 14.50 7.29 1.86
C ILE A 120 14.34 8.58 1.04
N SER A 121 13.42 8.59 0.09
CA SER A 121 13.23 9.73 -0.82
C SER A 121 12.67 10.98 -0.12
N ARG A 122 11.82 10.80 0.89
CA ARG A 122 11.20 11.90 1.65
C ARG A 122 12.01 12.30 2.88
N ASN A 123 12.87 11.43 3.39
CA ASN A 123 13.72 11.68 4.56
C ASN A 123 12.91 12.30 5.72
N VAL A 124 13.41 13.33 6.39
CA VAL A 124 12.77 14.05 7.52
C VAL A 124 11.49 14.82 7.14
N THR A 125 11.19 14.95 5.85
CA THR A 125 9.93 15.54 5.38
C THR A 125 8.79 14.51 5.28
N ASN A 126 9.07 13.24 5.57
CA ASN A 126 8.08 12.19 5.51
C ASN A 126 7.10 12.27 6.70
N THR A 127 5.86 12.62 6.43
CA THR A 127 4.78 12.65 7.44
C THR A 127 4.02 11.33 7.56
N ARG A 128 4.36 10.33 6.76
CA ARG A 128 3.64 9.05 6.66
C ARG A 128 4.15 8.05 7.70
N MET A 129 3.91 8.30 8.98
CA MET A 129 4.35 7.42 10.07
C MET A 129 3.86 5.98 9.92
N ARG A 130 2.77 5.78 9.20
CA ARG A 130 2.25 4.45 8.86
C ARG A 130 3.27 3.60 8.08
N ASP A 131 4.08 4.20 7.21
CA ASP A 131 5.08 3.46 6.44
C ASP A 131 6.20 2.94 7.36
N PHE A 132 6.62 3.71 8.36
CA PHE A 132 7.57 3.25 9.38
C PHE A 132 7.01 2.09 10.21
N TYR A 133 5.76 2.20 10.64
CA TYR A 133 5.07 1.10 11.32
C TYR A 133 5.01 -0.16 10.46
N ASP A 134 4.59 -0.01 9.21
CA ASP A 134 4.44 -1.13 8.29
C ASP A 134 5.78 -1.82 8.02
N ILE A 135 6.88 -1.06 7.83
CA ILE A 135 8.23 -1.61 7.67
C ILE A 135 8.63 -2.41 8.90
N TYR A 136 8.45 -1.84 10.09
CA TYR A 136 8.76 -2.50 11.35
C TYR A 136 7.98 -3.82 11.51
N ILE A 137 6.66 -3.77 11.36
CA ILE A 137 5.82 -4.94 11.62
C ILE A 137 6.03 -6.06 10.57
N LEU A 138 6.20 -5.69 9.30
CA LEU A 138 6.47 -6.66 8.24
C LEU A 138 7.83 -7.32 8.44
N GLN A 139 8.84 -6.55 8.84
CA GLN A 139 10.17 -7.09 9.15
C GLN A 139 10.12 -8.00 10.39
N LYS A 140 9.41 -7.61 11.44
CA LYS A 140 9.26 -8.39 12.67
C LYS A 140 8.55 -9.73 12.43
N LEU A 141 7.51 -9.74 11.61
CA LEU A 141 6.67 -10.93 11.38
C LEU A 141 7.18 -11.84 10.27
N HIS A 142 7.87 -11.27 9.28
CA HIS A 142 8.24 -11.97 8.05
C HIS A 142 9.71 -11.79 7.67
N GLY A 143 10.52 -11.14 8.51
CA GLY A 143 11.93 -10.83 8.21
C GLY A 143 12.77 -12.05 7.80
N GLU A 144 12.51 -13.20 8.41
CA GLU A 144 13.20 -14.45 8.07
C GLU A 144 12.87 -14.99 6.66
N GLN A 145 11.69 -14.64 6.14
CA GLN A 145 11.25 -15.06 4.80
C GLN A 145 11.76 -14.12 3.70
N LEU A 146 12.21 -12.92 4.08
CA LEU A 146 12.67 -11.90 3.15
C LEU A 146 13.97 -12.31 2.46
N LYS A 147 13.96 -12.26 1.15
CA LYS A 147 15.14 -12.47 0.32
C LYS A 147 15.82 -11.13 0.05
N LYS A 148 16.93 -10.86 0.76
CA LYS A 148 17.67 -9.57 0.67
C LYS A 148 17.95 -9.12 -0.77
N GLN A 149 18.35 -10.04 -1.64
CA GLN A 149 18.64 -9.71 -3.05
C GLN A 149 17.36 -9.32 -3.81
N VAL A 150 16.23 -9.97 -3.51
CA VAL A 150 14.92 -9.64 -4.13
C VAL A 150 14.45 -8.29 -3.65
N LEU A 151 14.54 -8.01 -2.34
CA LEU A 151 14.20 -6.72 -1.76
C LEU A 151 15.06 -5.60 -2.37
N TRP A 152 16.37 -5.81 -2.51
CA TRP A 152 17.25 -4.84 -3.16
C TRP A 152 16.85 -4.58 -4.61
N ASN A 153 16.60 -5.62 -5.37
CA ASN A 153 16.18 -5.50 -6.77
C ASN A 153 14.83 -4.77 -6.89
N ALA A 154 13.88 -5.05 -5.98
CA ALA A 154 12.60 -4.36 -5.92
C ALA A 154 12.78 -2.87 -5.60
N LEU A 155 13.62 -2.54 -4.59
CA LEU A 155 13.92 -1.16 -4.21
C LEU A 155 14.53 -0.37 -5.39
N VAL A 156 15.51 -0.95 -6.07
CA VAL A 156 16.13 -0.34 -7.26
C VAL A 156 15.12 -0.16 -8.40
N ALA A 157 14.26 -1.14 -8.62
CA ALA A 157 13.23 -1.07 -9.66
C ALA A 157 12.19 0.03 -9.35
N THR A 158 11.70 0.11 -8.11
CA THR A 158 10.81 1.15 -7.64
C THR A 158 11.43 2.53 -7.76
N ALA A 159 12.66 2.70 -7.27
CA ALA A 159 13.38 3.97 -7.30
C ALA A 159 13.65 4.45 -8.75
N ARG A 160 14.02 3.52 -9.63
CA ARG A 160 14.20 3.85 -11.06
C ARG A 160 12.92 4.38 -11.67
N LYS A 161 11.81 3.71 -11.36
CA LYS A 161 10.49 4.12 -11.83
C LYS A 161 10.11 5.50 -11.30
N ARG A 162 10.39 5.79 -10.02
CA ARG A 162 10.06 7.05 -9.34
C ARG A 162 11.10 8.17 -9.53
N GLY A 163 12.15 7.94 -10.32
CA GLY A 163 13.19 8.95 -10.54
C GLY A 163 14.12 9.20 -9.34
N THR A 164 14.07 8.36 -8.30
CA THR A 164 14.81 8.51 -7.04
C THR A 164 16.04 7.59 -6.94
N LEU A 165 16.44 6.97 -8.06
CA LEU A 165 17.49 5.97 -8.09
C LEU A 165 18.84 6.48 -7.57
N GLU A 166 19.17 7.74 -7.81
CA GLU A 166 20.41 8.35 -7.32
C GLU A 166 20.44 8.38 -5.79
N GLN A 167 19.34 8.71 -5.14
CA GLN A 167 19.20 8.72 -3.68
C GLN A 167 19.36 7.30 -3.10
N ILE A 168 18.84 6.28 -3.79
CA ILE A 168 18.96 4.89 -3.36
C ILE A 168 20.40 4.37 -3.56
N ASN A 169 21.10 4.80 -4.61
CA ASN A 169 22.46 4.37 -4.91
C ASN A 169 23.54 5.20 -4.23
N SER A 170 23.22 6.40 -3.73
CA SER A 170 24.17 7.21 -2.97
C SER A 170 24.67 6.44 -1.76
N GLY A 171 25.92 6.62 -1.40
CA GLY A 171 26.53 6.02 -0.19
C GLY A 171 25.88 6.51 1.11
N ASP A 172 25.08 7.57 1.03
CA ASP A 172 24.59 8.39 2.13
C ASP A 172 23.30 7.86 2.77
N ARG A 173 22.84 6.65 2.39
CA ARG A 173 21.63 6.03 2.97
C ARG A 173 21.68 5.94 4.49
N ARG A 174 22.86 5.69 5.04
CA ARG A 174 23.03 5.63 6.50
C ARG A 174 22.79 6.98 7.13
N GLU A 175 23.30 8.04 6.51
CA GLU A 175 23.08 9.42 6.95
C GLU A 175 21.61 9.79 6.95
N ILE A 176 20.84 9.35 5.94
CA ILE A 176 19.38 9.57 5.88
C ILE A 176 18.69 8.94 7.10
N PHE A 177 19.04 7.71 7.46
CA PHE A 177 18.44 7.06 8.65
C PHE A 177 18.91 7.72 9.94
N ASP A 178 20.18 8.13 10.03
CA ASP A 178 20.72 8.88 11.17
C ASP A 178 20.01 10.23 11.33
N GLU A 179 19.76 10.95 10.23
CA GLU A 179 18.98 12.20 10.23
C GLU A 179 17.54 11.99 10.71
N ILE A 180 16.87 10.93 10.26
CA ILE A 180 15.52 10.58 10.71
C ILE A 180 15.51 10.29 12.21
N GLU A 181 16.48 9.52 12.69
CA GLU A 181 16.59 9.10 14.09
C GLU A 181 16.77 10.28 15.06
N ILE A 182 17.59 11.26 14.68
CA ILE A 182 17.85 12.44 15.52
C ILE A 182 16.83 13.58 15.35
N SER A 183 15.91 13.44 14.39
CA SER A 183 14.95 14.50 14.07
C SER A 183 13.85 14.61 15.13
N SER A 184 13.82 15.74 15.84
CA SER A 184 12.73 16.04 16.79
C SER A 184 11.36 16.16 16.13
N VAL A 185 11.31 16.51 14.84
CA VAL A 185 10.07 16.56 14.05
C VAL A 185 9.53 15.14 13.86
N MET A 186 10.40 14.21 13.44
CA MET A 186 10.03 12.81 13.25
C MET A 186 9.60 12.15 14.57
N GLU A 187 10.32 12.42 15.64
CA GLU A 187 9.96 11.94 16.98
C GLU A 187 8.56 12.42 17.41
N ASN A 188 8.24 13.70 17.19
CA ASN A 188 6.93 14.25 17.53
C ASN A 188 5.81 13.67 16.65
N LEU A 189 6.07 13.46 15.35
CA LEU A 189 5.13 12.80 14.45
C LEU A 189 4.88 11.36 14.89
N TRP A 190 5.93 10.63 15.28
CA TRP A 190 5.80 9.26 15.77
C TRP A 190 5.01 9.19 17.09
N LYS A 191 5.32 10.03 18.06
CA LYS A 191 4.53 10.13 19.31
C LYS A 191 3.06 10.45 19.07
N THR A 192 2.77 11.33 18.12
CA THR A 192 1.40 11.64 17.72
C THR A 192 0.71 10.43 17.08
N TYR A 193 1.43 9.71 16.24
CA TYR A 193 0.93 8.48 15.63
C TYR A 193 0.61 7.41 16.69
N GLN A 194 1.53 7.17 17.64
CA GLN A 194 1.32 6.24 18.74
C GLN A 194 0.12 6.60 19.62
N LYS A 195 -0.07 7.88 19.89
CA LYS A 195 -1.24 8.36 20.66
C LYS A 195 -2.57 8.07 19.95
N ASN A 196 -2.57 8.16 18.63
CA ASN A 196 -3.78 7.95 17.82
C ASN A 196 -4.05 6.49 17.49
N TYR A 197 -3.04 5.61 17.58
CA TYR A 197 -3.12 4.23 17.16
C TYR A 197 -2.51 3.28 18.20
N SER A 198 -3.37 2.65 18.98
CA SER A 198 -2.99 1.76 20.10
C SER A 198 -2.09 0.59 19.67
N TYR A 199 -2.22 0.09 18.45
CA TYR A 199 -1.36 -0.97 17.92
C TYR A 199 0.11 -0.56 17.75
N ALA A 200 0.42 0.72 17.78
CA ALA A 200 1.78 1.26 17.68
C ALA A 200 2.33 1.76 19.03
N ALA A 201 1.56 1.70 20.11
CA ALA A 201 1.90 2.34 21.39
C ALA A 201 3.22 1.83 22.01
N ASP A 202 3.51 0.54 21.87
CA ASP A 202 4.67 -0.13 22.50
C ASP A 202 5.90 -0.24 21.57
N ILE A 203 5.91 0.46 20.43
CA ILE A 203 7.02 0.44 19.49
C ILE A 203 7.95 1.62 19.75
N SER A 204 9.17 1.31 20.18
CA SER A 204 10.24 2.30 20.38
C SER A 204 10.97 2.63 19.09
#